data_7027c5a6674e9bb9d1933b260742344e
#
_entry.id   7027c5a6674e9bb9d1933b260742344e
#
_cell.length_a   1.000
_cell.length_b   1.000
_cell.length_c   1.000
_cell.angle_alpha   90.00
_cell.angle_beta   90.00
_cell.angle_gamma   90.00
#
_symmetry.space_group_name_H-M   'P 1'
#
loop_
_entity.id
_entity.type
_entity.pdbx_description
1 polymer ?
#
loop_
_entity_poly.entity_id
_entity_poly.type
_entity_poly.pdbx_seq_one_letter_code
_entity_poly.pdbx_strand_id
1 'polypeptide(L)'
;MRQVDAAIIGGGPAGLAAAAELYKKGVRNILILEREKSLGGILRQCIHDGFGLTRFKETLSGPEYAQRFIDMVEEMQIPYVTDTTVLSITPDKRILAASREGMLEIQAKAVILAMGCRERTRGAISIPGERPAGGYTAGVAQSYINLHNKMVGKEIVILGSGDIGMIMARRLTLEGAHVRAVFEIQPYSSGLPRNIEQCLRDYDIPLYLSHTVTDILGKVR
;
A
#
# COMPACT_ATOMS: atom_id res chain seq x y z
N MET A 1 -31.45 -3.61 0.51
CA MET A 1 -30.63 -2.52 -0.05
C MET A 1 -30.45 -1.44 1.02
N ARG A 2 -29.22 -1.14 1.41
CA ARG A 2 -28.88 -0.11 2.40
C ARG A 2 -28.78 1.25 1.71
N GLN A 3 -29.33 2.31 2.32
CA GLN A 3 -29.22 3.68 1.78
C GLN A 3 -28.24 4.49 2.62
N VAL A 4 -27.33 5.23 1.98
CA VAL A 4 -26.35 6.10 2.62
C VAL A 4 -26.23 7.45 1.91
N ASP A 5 -25.84 8.49 2.64
CA ASP A 5 -25.52 9.79 2.03
C ASP A 5 -24.18 9.74 1.31
N ALA A 6 -23.18 9.09 1.93
CA ALA A 6 -21.88 8.92 1.33
C ALA A 6 -21.36 7.48 1.54
N ALA A 7 -20.93 6.84 0.45
CA ALA A 7 -20.17 5.60 0.49
C ALA A 7 -18.70 5.87 0.16
N ILE A 8 -17.79 5.37 0.98
CA ILE A 8 -16.34 5.53 0.80
C ILE A 8 -15.75 4.16 0.47
N ILE A 9 -15.13 4.03 -0.68
CA ILE A 9 -14.53 2.79 -1.15
C ILE A 9 -13.05 2.81 -0.83
N GLY A 10 -12.67 2.07 0.21
CA GLY A 10 -11.32 1.96 0.75
C GLY A 10 -11.19 2.63 2.12
N GLY A 11 -10.79 1.83 3.11
CA GLY A 11 -10.54 2.22 4.50
C GLY A 11 -9.06 2.57 4.77
N GLY A 12 -8.31 2.99 3.73
CA GLY A 12 -6.98 3.56 3.87
C GLY A 12 -7.00 5.02 4.35
N PRO A 13 -5.85 5.68 4.51
CA PRO A 13 -5.76 7.01 5.11
C PRO A 13 -6.61 8.06 4.40
N ALA A 14 -6.71 8.00 3.07
CA ALA A 14 -7.54 8.93 2.30
C ALA A 14 -9.03 8.74 2.57
N GLY A 15 -9.50 7.48 2.63
CA GLY A 15 -10.90 7.17 2.92
C GLY A 15 -11.29 7.52 4.36
N LEU A 16 -10.44 7.21 5.31
CA LEU A 16 -10.66 7.54 6.73
C LEU A 16 -10.68 9.06 6.96
N ALA A 17 -9.75 9.80 6.34
CA ALA A 17 -9.73 11.25 6.41
C ALA A 17 -10.99 11.88 5.78
N ALA A 18 -11.43 11.34 4.63
CA ALA A 18 -12.67 11.79 3.98
C ALA A 18 -13.90 11.53 4.85
N ALA A 19 -13.97 10.36 5.49
CA ALA A 19 -15.07 10.03 6.40
C ALA A 19 -15.14 11.00 7.60
N ALA A 20 -14.00 11.22 8.25
CA ALA A 20 -13.92 12.13 9.39
C ALA A 20 -14.28 13.56 9.00
N GLU A 21 -13.85 14.04 7.83
CA GLU A 21 -14.16 15.39 7.37
C GLU A 21 -15.64 15.55 6.99
N LEU A 22 -16.22 14.56 6.31
CA LEU A 22 -17.67 14.55 6.03
C LEU A 22 -18.49 14.61 7.31
N TYR A 23 -18.09 13.84 8.33
CA TYR A 23 -18.78 13.83 9.62
C TYR A 23 -18.71 15.20 10.29
N LYS A 24 -17.54 15.86 10.31
CA LYS A 24 -17.36 17.21 10.85
C LYS A 24 -18.23 18.24 10.13
N LYS A 25 -18.48 18.05 8.83
CA LYS A 25 -19.35 18.92 8.02
C LYS A 25 -20.86 18.58 8.11
N GLY A 26 -21.24 17.68 9.01
CA GLY A 26 -22.64 17.38 9.30
C GLY A 26 -23.25 16.21 8.52
N VAL A 27 -22.51 15.54 7.64
CA VAL A 27 -22.95 14.30 7.02
C VAL A 27 -22.85 13.17 8.04
N ARG A 28 -23.97 12.48 8.33
CA ARG A 28 -24.01 11.44 9.39
C ARG A 28 -24.16 10.02 8.84
N ASN A 29 -24.88 9.86 7.75
CA ASN A 29 -25.12 8.56 7.16
C ASN A 29 -24.01 8.20 6.15
N ILE A 30 -22.83 7.87 6.69
CA ILE A 30 -21.62 7.50 5.96
C ILE A 30 -21.39 5.99 6.10
N LEU A 31 -20.83 5.35 5.09
CA LEU A 31 -20.37 3.97 5.16
C LEU A 31 -19.03 3.83 4.48
N ILE A 32 -18.05 3.23 5.18
CA ILE A 32 -16.76 2.86 4.61
C ILE A 32 -16.80 1.37 4.24
N LEU A 33 -16.35 1.04 3.02
CA LEU A 33 -16.21 -0.33 2.52
C LEU A 33 -14.73 -0.65 2.35
N GLU A 34 -14.22 -1.62 3.10
CA GLU A 34 -12.80 -2.02 3.07
C GLU A 34 -12.69 -3.50 2.70
N ARG A 35 -11.86 -3.82 1.71
CA ARG A 35 -11.66 -5.20 1.25
C ARG A 35 -10.77 -6.03 2.18
N GLU A 36 -9.87 -5.39 2.90
CA GLU A 36 -8.99 -6.05 3.85
C GLU A 36 -9.73 -6.30 5.18
N LYS A 37 -9.12 -7.12 6.04
CA LYS A 37 -9.68 -7.44 7.37
C LYS A 37 -9.65 -6.28 8.36
N SER A 38 -8.89 -5.23 8.04
CA SER A 38 -8.68 -4.11 8.95
C SER A 38 -8.54 -2.81 8.17
N LEU A 39 -8.93 -1.71 8.78
CA LEU A 39 -8.69 -0.37 8.28
C LEU A 39 -7.20 -0.01 8.27
N GLY A 40 -6.83 1.11 7.64
CA GLY A 40 -5.47 1.64 7.59
C GLY A 40 -4.76 1.45 6.25
N GLY A 41 -5.25 0.54 5.40
CA GLY A 41 -4.73 0.32 4.05
C GLY A 41 -3.24 -0.01 4.02
N ILE A 42 -2.52 0.50 3.01
CA ILE A 42 -1.09 0.24 2.80
C ILE A 42 -0.20 0.71 3.95
N LEU A 43 -0.62 1.70 4.73
CA LEU A 43 0.17 2.22 5.84
C LEU A 43 0.44 1.20 6.93
N ARG A 44 -0.41 0.19 7.08
CA ARG A 44 -0.21 -0.89 8.07
C ARG A 44 1.12 -1.63 7.90
N GLN A 45 1.63 -1.71 6.68
CA GLN A 45 2.92 -2.35 6.38
C GLN A 45 4.09 -1.36 6.28
N CYS A 46 3.84 -0.05 6.30
CA CYS A 46 4.86 1.00 6.21
C CYS A 46 5.44 1.31 7.59
N ILE A 47 6.21 0.40 8.16
CA ILE A 47 6.75 0.50 9.55
C ILE A 47 7.95 1.45 9.67
N HIS A 48 8.22 2.27 8.65
CA HIS A 48 9.25 3.31 8.67
C HIS A 48 8.66 4.68 9.02
N ASP A 49 9.48 5.59 9.48
CA ASP A 49 9.12 6.96 9.81
C ASP A 49 8.91 7.82 8.55
N GLY A 50 8.31 8.99 8.76
CA GLY A 50 8.11 10.03 7.74
C GLY A 50 6.68 10.45 7.52
N PHE A 51 5.75 9.90 8.27
CA PHE A 51 4.33 10.28 8.26
C PHE A 51 4.02 11.29 9.38
N GLY A 52 2.94 12.02 9.22
CA GLY A 52 2.38 12.86 10.28
C GLY A 52 2.90 14.30 10.38
N LEU A 53 4.09 14.62 9.89
CA LEU A 53 4.73 15.94 10.05
C LEU A 53 3.84 17.11 9.65
N THR A 54 3.17 17.01 8.52
CA THR A 54 2.27 18.09 8.04
C THR A 54 0.95 18.12 8.79
N ARG A 55 0.36 16.94 9.03
CA ARG A 55 -1.01 16.83 9.57
C ARG A 55 -1.05 16.92 11.09
N PHE A 56 -0.15 16.19 11.77
CA PHE A 56 -0.15 16.06 13.23
C PHE A 56 1.00 16.79 13.90
N LYS A 57 1.95 17.35 13.12
CA LYS A 57 3.19 17.98 13.63
C LYS A 57 4.07 17.03 14.45
N GLU A 58 3.92 15.74 14.20
CA GLU A 58 4.65 14.64 14.82
C GLU A 58 5.26 13.74 13.75
N THR A 59 6.39 13.11 14.06
CA THR A 59 6.97 12.07 13.21
C THR A 59 6.38 10.74 13.63
N LEU A 60 5.64 10.10 12.73
CA LEU A 60 4.94 8.85 12.95
C LEU A 60 5.40 7.79 11.95
N SER A 61 5.30 6.53 12.34
CA SER A 61 5.32 5.42 11.40
C SER A 61 3.99 5.32 10.64
N GLY A 62 3.95 4.52 9.56
CA GLY A 62 2.71 4.31 8.82
C GLY A 62 1.56 3.77 9.66
N PRO A 63 1.76 2.70 10.48
CA PRO A 63 0.72 2.19 11.37
C PRO A 63 0.21 3.22 12.38
N GLU A 64 1.10 3.99 13.03
CA GLU A 64 0.70 5.05 13.96
C GLU A 64 -0.13 6.14 13.27
N TYR A 65 0.29 6.55 12.08
CA TYR A 65 -0.46 7.53 11.30
C TYR A 65 -1.84 7.00 10.91
N ALA A 66 -1.94 5.74 10.50
CA ALA A 66 -3.22 5.11 10.18
C ALA A 66 -4.11 5.02 11.41
N GLN A 67 -3.54 4.65 12.56
CA GLN A 67 -4.28 4.49 13.81
C GLN A 67 -4.94 5.80 14.26
N ARG A 68 -4.27 6.95 14.11
CA ARG A 68 -4.86 8.26 14.40
C ARG A 68 -6.18 8.51 13.64
N PHE A 69 -6.26 8.06 12.37
CA PHE A 69 -7.50 8.22 11.60
C PHE A 69 -8.53 7.14 11.93
N ILE A 70 -8.09 5.94 12.27
CA ILE A 70 -9.00 4.87 12.74
C ILE A 70 -9.69 5.32 14.02
N ASP A 71 -8.92 5.82 14.99
CA ASP A 71 -9.45 6.34 16.26
C ASP A 71 -10.49 7.44 16.03
N MET A 72 -10.22 8.40 15.12
CA MET A 72 -11.19 9.43 14.76
C MET A 72 -12.50 8.85 14.21
N VAL A 73 -12.42 7.83 13.34
CA VAL A 73 -13.61 7.17 12.75
C VAL A 73 -14.40 6.43 13.83
N GLU A 74 -13.72 5.76 14.75
CA GLU A 74 -14.33 5.03 15.87
C GLU A 74 -14.95 5.97 16.90
N GLU A 75 -14.26 7.05 17.30
CA GLU A 75 -14.80 8.07 18.18
C GLU A 75 -16.05 8.75 17.60
N MET A 76 -16.07 9.00 16.30
CA MET A 76 -17.23 9.54 15.58
C MET A 76 -18.30 8.49 15.31
N GLN A 77 -18.08 7.24 15.65
CA GLN A 77 -18.98 6.10 15.41
C GLN A 77 -19.41 5.99 13.94
N ILE A 78 -18.48 6.25 13.01
CA ILE A 78 -18.73 6.12 11.57
C ILE A 78 -18.74 4.63 11.19
N PRO A 79 -19.84 4.12 10.63
CA PRO A 79 -19.93 2.71 10.24
C PRO A 79 -18.92 2.34 9.16
N TYR A 80 -18.31 1.17 9.32
CA TYR A 80 -17.48 0.56 8.28
C TYR A 80 -17.72 -0.94 8.19
N VAL A 81 -17.40 -1.53 7.04
CA VAL A 81 -17.44 -2.97 6.80
C VAL A 81 -16.12 -3.40 6.19
N THR A 82 -15.44 -4.31 6.86
CA THR A 82 -14.20 -4.94 6.39
C THR A 82 -14.47 -6.25 5.66
N ASP A 83 -13.43 -6.93 5.13
CA ASP A 83 -13.57 -8.15 4.31
C ASP A 83 -14.64 -7.98 3.20
N THR A 84 -14.80 -6.77 2.67
CA THR A 84 -15.88 -6.41 1.74
C THR A 84 -15.33 -5.79 0.47
N THR A 85 -15.43 -6.53 -0.62
CA THR A 85 -14.94 -6.11 -1.94
C THR A 85 -16.06 -5.51 -2.78
N VAL A 86 -15.91 -4.26 -3.19
CA VAL A 86 -16.84 -3.64 -4.16
C VAL A 86 -16.58 -4.22 -5.54
N LEU A 87 -17.64 -4.76 -6.15
CA LEU A 87 -17.60 -5.41 -7.46
C LEU A 87 -17.98 -4.47 -8.58
N SER A 88 -18.99 -3.62 -8.35
CA SER A 88 -19.45 -2.65 -9.35
C SER A 88 -20.07 -1.43 -8.70
N ILE A 89 -20.04 -0.33 -9.44
CA ILE A 89 -20.69 0.94 -9.11
C ILE A 89 -21.37 1.42 -10.39
N THR A 90 -22.68 1.62 -10.32
CA THR A 90 -23.46 2.11 -11.46
C THR A 90 -23.48 3.65 -11.52
N PRO A 91 -23.83 4.27 -12.66
CA PRO A 91 -23.94 5.74 -12.77
C PRO A 91 -24.91 6.37 -11.79
N ASP A 92 -25.96 5.66 -11.41
CA ASP A 92 -26.92 6.05 -10.38
C ASP A 92 -26.44 5.80 -8.95
N LYS A 93 -25.14 5.45 -8.78
CA LYS A 93 -24.44 5.23 -7.50
C LYS A 93 -25.00 4.06 -6.69
N ARG A 94 -25.49 3.04 -7.36
CA ARG A 94 -25.76 1.74 -6.74
C ARG A 94 -24.46 0.95 -6.70
N ILE A 95 -24.12 0.48 -5.52
CA ILE A 95 -22.89 -0.26 -5.25
C ILE A 95 -23.25 -1.72 -4.97
N LEU A 96 -22.63 -2.64 -5.68
CA LEU A 96 -22.67 -4.05 -5.40
C LEU A 96 -21.34 -4.47 -4.79
N ALA A 97 -21.37 -5.08 -3.62
CA ALA A 97 -20.20 -5.56 -2.92
C ALA A 97 -20.39 -6.99 -2.42
N ALA A 98 -19.30 -7.74 -2.33
CA ALA A 98 -19.25 -9.08 -1.77
C ALA A 98 -18.54 -9.05 -0.42
N SER A 99 -19.14 -9.66 0.58
CA SER A 99 -18.57 -9.87 1.91
C SER A 99 -18.61 -11.35 2.27
N ARG A 100 -18.06 -11.72 3.43
CA ARG A 100 -18.19 -13.11 3.95
C ARG A 100 -19.62 -13.51 4.27
N GLU A 101 -20.48 -12.55 4.57
CA GLU A 101 -21.89 -12.76 4.88
C GLU A 101 -22.77 -12.80 3.64
N GLY A 102 -22.21 -12.55 2.46
CA GLY A 102 -22.91 -12.55 1.19
C GLY A 102 -22.83 -11.23 0.43
N MET A 103 -23.77 -11.03 -0.48
CA MET A 103 -23.85 -9.85 -1.33
C MET A 103 -24.49 -8.68 -0.60
N LEU A 104 -23.88 -7.50 -0.74
CA LEU A 104 -24.38 -6.23 -0.21
C LEU A 104 -24.77 -5.31 -1.36
N GLU A 105 -25.98 -4.79 -1.30
CA GLU A 105 -26.44 -3.72 -2.20
C GLU A 105 -26.61 -2.42 -1.42
N ILE A 106 -25.96 -1.36 -1.90
CA ILE A 106 -25.94 -0.04 -1.26
C ILE A 106 -26.32 1.00 -2.29
N GLN A 107 -27.27 1.86 -1.96
CA GLN A 107 -27.60 3.06 -2.73
C GLN A 107 -26.99 4.26 -2.01
N ALA A 108 -26.11 4.98 -2.70
CA ALA A 108 -25.45 6.17 -2.15
C ALA A 108 -25.90 7.44 -2.88
N LYS A 109 -25.94 8.58 -2.17
CA LYS A 109 -26.07 9.89 -2.81
C LYS A 109 -24.74 10.37 -3.40
N ALA A 110 -23.62 10.02 -2.75
CA ALA A 110 -22.27 10.30 -3.21
C ALA A 110 -21.37 9.09 -2.99
N VAL A 111 -20.38 8.89 -3.87
CA VAL A 111 -19.37 7.84 -3.76
C VAL A 111 -17.99 8.47 -3.80
N ILE A 112 -17.15 8.14 -2.83
CA ILE A 112 -15.75 8.56 -2.77
C ILE A 112 -14.87 7.35 -3.03
N LEU A 113 -14.05 7.42 -4.06
CA LEU A 113 -13.09 6.39 -4.42
C LEU A 113 -11.75 6.66 -3.75
N ALA A 114 -11.39 5.84 -2.75
CA ALA A 114 -10.16 5.95 -1.97
C ALA A 114 -9.38 4.62 -1.99
N MET A 115 -9.38 3.95 -3.14
CA MET A 115 -8.92 2.58 -3.34
C MET A 115 -7.39 2.42 -3.38
N GLY A 116 -6.65 3.51 -3.26
CA GLY A 116 -5.20 3.52 -3.40
C GLY A 116 -4.74 3.25 -4.84
N CYS A 117 -3.52 2.78 -4.96
CA CYS A 117 -2.94 2.39 -6.24
C CYS A 117 -2.43 0.95 -6.20
N ARG A 118 -2.05 0.43 -7.35
CA ARG A 118 -1.43 -0.88 -7.50
C ARG A 118 -0.06 -0.72 -8.14
N GLU A 119 0.92 -1.42 -7.59
CA GLU A 119 2.26 -1.48 -8.17
C GLU A 119 2.22 -2.14 -9.56
N ARG A 120 3.12 -1.70 -10.43
CA ARG A 120 3.35 -2.36 -11.70
C ARG A 120 4.05 -3.69 -11.47
N THR A 121 3.41 -4.77 -11.88
CA THR A 121 3.98 -6.11 -11.81
C THR A 121 5.02 -6.34 -12.93
N ARG A 122 5.77 -7.43 -12.84
CA ARG A 122 6.70 -7.87 -13.90
C ARG A 122 6.05 -7.83 -15.29
N GLY A 123 4.82 -8.32 -15.44
CA GLY A 123 4.10 -8.29 -16.71
C GLY A 123 3.78 -6.88 -17.20
N ALA A 124 3.46 -5.96 -16.29
CA ALA A 124 3.17 -4.58 -16.64
C ALA A 124 4.41 -3.76 -17.06
N ILE A 125 5.61 -4.19 -16.66
CA ILE A 125 6.89 -3.60 -17.09
C ILE A 125 7.62 -4.46 -18.14
N SER A 126 6.96 -5.51 -18.63
CA SER A 126 7.39 -6.33 -19.77
C SER A 126 8.79 -6.95 -19.62
N ILE A 127 9.17 -7.39 -18.43
CA ILE A 127 10.44 -8.11 -18.23
C ILE A 127 10.30 -9.52 -18.81
N PRO A 128 11.12 -9.88 -19.81
CA PRO A 128 11.05 -11.18 -20.46
C PRO A 128 11.58 -12.33 -19.60
N GLY A 129 11.58 -13.54 -20.15
CA GLY A 129 12.15 -14.74 -19.56
C GLY A 129 11.16 -15.65 -18.86
N GLU A 130 11.71 -16.61 -18.14
CA GLU A 130 10.97 -17.65 -17.42
C GLU A 130 10.25 -17.07 -16.20
N ARG A 131 9.41 -17.87 -15.56
CA ARG A 131 8.61 -17.45 -14.38
C ARG A 131 8.95 -18.28 -13.14
N PRO A 132 10.19 -18.26 -12.66
CA PRO A 132 10.52 -18.92 -11.42
C PRO A 132 9.83 -18.24 -10.23
N ALA A 133 9.69 -18.95 -9.12
CA ALA A 133 9.29 -18.35 -7.87
C ALA A 133 10.32 -17.32 -7.40
N GLY A 134 9.88 -16.30 -6.61
CA GLY A 134 10.77 -15.29 -6.03
C GLY A 134 10.69 -13.90 -6.67
N GLY A 135 9.85 -13.74 -7.72
CA GLY A 135 9.56 -12.41 -8.27
C GLY A 135 8.39 -11.73 -7.54
N TYR A 136 8.68 -10.65 -6.81
CA TYR A 136 7.69 -9.90 -6.04
C TYR A 136 7.71 -8.42 -6.41
N THR A 137 6.58 -7.73 -6.27
CA THR A 137 6.58 -6.27 -6.18
C THR A 137 7.07 -5.86 -4.78
N ALA A 138 7.61 -4.66 -4.66
CA ALA A 138 8.17 -4.19 -3.38
C ALA A 138 7.13 -4.16 -2.26
N GLY A 139 5.90 -3.72 -2.54
CA GLY A 139 4.82 -3.68 -1.55
C GLY A 139 4.33 -5.08 -1.15
N VAL A 140 4.34 -6.05 -2.05
CA VAL A 140 4.03 -7.45 -1.69
C VAL A 140 5.14 -8.01 -0.80
N ALA A 141 6.41 -7.79 -1.13
CA ALA A 141 7.53 -8.20 -0.28
C ALA A 141 7.44 -7.54 1.10
N GLN A 142 7.11 -6.25 1.15
CA GLN A 142 6.90 -5.50 2.40
C GLN A 142 5.79 -6.12 3.25
N SER A 143 4.66 -6.49 2.64
CA SER A 143 3.56 -7.15 3.33
C SER A 143 3.98 -8.50 3.92
N TYR A 144 4.70 -9.32 3.15
CA TYR A 144 5.19 -10.61 3.66
C TYR A 144 6.08 -10.44 4.89
N ILE A 145 6.99 -9.50 4.87
CA ILE A 145 7.91 -9.28 5.99
C ILE A 145 7.20 -8.61 7.15
N ASN A 146 6.54 -7.47 6.91
CA ASN A 146 6.07 -6.60 7.99
C ASN A 146 4.73 -7.03 8.60
N LEU A 147 3.87 -7.72 7.84
CA LEU A 147 2.57 -8.20 8.34
C LEU A 147 2.52 -9.70 8.60
N HIS A 148 3.35 -10.48 7.90
CA HIS A 148 3.28 -11.94 7.97
C HIS A 148 4.53 -12.59 8.54
N ASN A 149 5.57 -11.80 8.85
CA ASN A 149 6.87 -12.27 9.38
C ASN A 149 7.47 -13.40 8.49
N LYS A 150 7.40 -13.22 7.18
CA LYS A 150 7.88 -14.18 6.18
C LYS A 150 8.94 -13.56 5.29
N MET A 151 10.16 -14.12 5.33
CA MET A 151 11.22 -13.74 4.42
C MET A 151 10.92 -14.16 2.98
N VAL A 152 11.13 -13.24 2.03
CA VAL A 152 10.85 -13.46 0.59
C VAL A 152 12.04 -14.07 -0.17
N GLY A 153 13.24 -13.98 0.38
CA GLY A 153 14.46 -14.54 -0.20
C GLY A 153 15.68 -14.22 0.64
N LYS A 154 16.80 -14.89 0.38
CA LYS A 154 18.08 -14.64 1.05
C LYS A 154 19.02 -13.77 0.20
N GLU A 155 19.03 -14.01 -1.10
CA GLU A 155 19.79 -13.25 -2.10
C GLU A 155 18.80 -12.45 -2.94
N ILE A 156 18.90 -11.15 -2.93
CA ILE A 156 17.87 -10.27 -3.47
C ILE A 156 18.47 -9.22 -4.39
N VAL A 157 17.80 -9.00 -5.50
CA VAL A 157 18.03 -7.89 -6.43
C VAL A 157 16.78 -7.03 -6.46
N ILE A 158 16.94 -5.72 -6.45
CA ILE A 158 15.82 -4.77 -6.53
C ILE A 158 15.89 -4.01 -7.85
N LEU A 159 14.77 -3.94 -8.55
CA LEU A 159 14.62 -3.16 -9.75
C LEU A 159 13.77 -1.92 -9.46
N GLY A 160 14.39 -0.77 -9.62
CA GLY A 160 13.84 0.56 -9.35
C GLY A 160 14.38 1.19 -8.07
N SER A 161 14.86 2.43 -8.17
CA SER A 161 15.41 3.24 -7.09
C SER A 161 14.41 4.26 -6.53
N GLY A 162 13.12 4.01 -6.68
CA GLY A 162 12.09 4.75 -5.95
C GLY A 162 12.16 4.52 -4.44
N ASP A 163 11.53 5.37 -3.66
CA ASP A 163 11.61 5.31 -2.18
C ASP A 163 11.26 3.92 -1.63
N ILE A 164 10.20 3.28 -2.14
CA ILE A 164 9.80 1.95 -1.68
C ILE A 164 10.89 0.91 -1.96
N GLY A 165 11.53 0.96 -3.14
CA GLY A 165 12.62 0.05 -3.48
C GLY A 165 13.80 0.18 -2.51
N MET A 166 14.22 1.41 -2.23
CA MET A 166 15.35 1.69 -1.30
C MET A 166 14.99 1.35 0.15
N ILE A 167 13.80 1.71 0.62
CA ILE A 167 13.31 1.34 1.95
C ILE A 167 13.27 -0.18 2.11
N MET A 168 12.86 -0.90 1.08
CA MET A 168 12.86 -2.35 1.10
C MET A 168 14.26 -2.95 1.04
N ALA A 169 15.20 -2.33 0.34
CA ALA A 169 16.61 -2.75 0.37
C ALA A 169 17.14 -2.76 1.81
N ARG A 170 16.99 -1.65 2.52
CA ARG A 170 17.34 -1.54 3.94
C ARG A 170 16.59 -2.56 4.79
N ARG A 171 15.27 -2.65 4.63
CA ARG A 171 14.44 -3.54 5.45
C ARG A 171 14.83 -5.01 5.29
N LEU A 172 15.04 -5.47 4.07
CA LEU A 172 15.46 -6.83 3.77
C LEU A 172 16.83 -7.15 4.36
N THR A 173 17.77 -6.21 4.29
CA THR A 173 19.10 -6.35 4.89
C THR A 173 19.02 -6.46 6.41
N LEU A 174 18.19 -5.66 7.06
CA LEU A 174 17.97 -5.73 8.51
C LEU A 174 17.34 -7.05 8.97
N GLU A 175 16.56 -7.70 8.11
CA GLU A 175 15.98 -9.02 8.34
C GLU A 175 16.94 -10.18 7.98
N GLY A 176 18.18 -9.86 7.59
CA GLY A 176 19.22 -10.84 7.32
C GLY A 176 19.29 -11.35 5.89
N ALA A 177 18.61 -10.71 4.93
CA ALA A 177 18.83 -10.97 3.51
C ALA A 177 20.08 -10.23 3.01
N HIS A 178 20.71 -10.77 1.98
CA HIS A 178 21.77 -10.10 1.25
C HIS A 178 21.18 -9.42 0.00
N VAL A 179 21.08 -8.10 0.03
CA VAL A 179 20.65 -7.30 -1.13
C VAL A 179 21.88 -7.04 -1.99
N ARG A 180 21.97 -7.73 -3.13
CA ARG A 180 23.11 -7.68 -4.06
C ARG A 180 23.26 -6.32 -4.73
N ALA A 181 22.14 -5.73 -5.14
CA ALA A 181 22.13 -4.43 -5.82
C ALA A 181 20.71 -3.89 -5.96
N VAL A 182 20.66 -2.58 -6.20
CA VAL A 182 19.50 -1.86 -6.75
C VAL A 182 19.85 -1.41 -8.17
N PHE A 183 18.99 -1.72 -9.14
CA PHE A 183 19.12 -1.29 -10.54
C PHE A 183 18.07 -0.26 -10.88
N GLU A 184 18.49 0.79 -11.58
CA GLU A 184 17.61 1.89 -12.03
C GLU A 184 17.84 2.14 -13.52
N ILE A 185 16.76 2.15 -14.30
CA ILE A 185 16.83 2.37 -15.75
C ILE A 185 17.21 3.82 -16.08
N GLN A 186 16.85 4.77 -15.23
CA GLN A 186 17.18 6.18 -15.41
C GLN A 186 18.65 6.46 -15.05
N PRO A 187 19.25 7.52 -15.59
CA PRO A 187 20.61 7.96 -15.20
C PRO A 187 20.65 8.64 -13.82
N TYR A 188 19.54 8.64 -13.09
CA TYR A 188 19.40 9.20 -11.74
C TYR A 188 18.42 8.38 -10.91
N SER A 189 18.55 8.43 -9.59
CA SER A 189 17.59 7.83 -8.67
C SER A 189 16.28 8.62 -8.65
N SER A 190 15.15 7.92 -8.67
CA SER A 190 13.82 8.53 -8.62
C SER A 190 13.31 8.78 -7.19
N GLY A 191 13.97 8.27 -6.17
CA GLY A 191 13.61 8.46 -4.78
C GLY A 191 14.33 9.63 -4.10
N LEU A 192 14.02 9.86 -2.85
CA LEU A 192 14.58 10.96 -2.06
C LEU A 192 16.09 10.75 -1.79
N PRO A 193 16.91 11.80 -1.89
CA PRO A 193 18.36 11.70 -1.61
C PRO A 193 18.69 11.09 -0.25
N ARG A 194 17.91 11.40 0.79
CA ARG A 194 18.10 10.82 2.12
C ARG A 194 17.99 9.28 2.13
N ASN A 195 17.14 8.71 1.26
CA ASN A 195 16.96 7.26 1.19
C ASN A 195 18.14 6.59 0.46
N ILE A 196 18.85 7.30 -0.43
CA ILE A 196 20.11 6.81 -0.99
C ILE A 196 21.15 6.65 0.12
N GLU A 197 21.29 7.63 1.00
CA GLU A 197 22.20 7.54 2.14
C GLU A 197 21.77 6.45 3.13
N GLN A 198 20.58 6.61 3.71
CA GLN A 198 20.10 5.82 4.83
C GLN A 198 19.68 4.38 4.49
N CYS A 199 19.38 4.10 3.23
CA CYS A 199 18.89 2.79 2.82
C CYS A 199 19.87 2.01 1.94
N LEU A 200 20.79 2.69 1.27
CA LEU A 200 21.76 2.02 0.41
C LEU A 200 23.20 2.21 0.90
N ARG A 201 23.69 3.44 1.08
CA ARG A 201 25.08 3.70 1.46
C ARG A 201 25.42 3.20 2.85
N ASP A 202 24.57 3.44 3.84
CA ASP A 202 24.76 2.95 5.23
C ASP A 202 24.80 1.42 5.32
N TYR A 203 24.39 0.71 4.27
CA TYR A 203 24.34 -0.76 4.20
C TYR A 203 25.21 -1.35 3.09
N ASP A 204 26.08 -0.53 2.47
CA ASP A 204 26.96 -0.93 1.37
C ASP A 204 26.22 -1.60 0.20
N ILE A 205 24.97 -1.19 -0.06
CA ILE A 205 24.16 -1.73 -1.15
C ILE A 205 24.43 -0.91 -2.43
N PRO A 206 24.99 -1.54 -3.50
CA PRO A 206 25.33 -0.83 -4.72
C PRO A 206 24.07 -0.41 -5.50
N LEU A 207 24.10 0.81 -6.02
CA LEU A 207 23.11 1.37 -6.94
C LEU A 207 23.70 1.50 -8.35
N TYR A 208 23.11 0.80 -9.31
CA TYR A 208 23.51 0.87 -10.71
C TYR A 208 22.46 1.64 -11.51
N LEU A 209 22.84 2.85 -11.92
CA LEU A 209 22.01 3.72 -12.79
C LEU A 209 22.18 3.34 -14.25
N SER A 210 21.20 3.67 -15.09
CA SER A 210 21.15 3.31 -16.51
C SER A 210 21.23 1.79 -16.76
N HIS A 211 20.71 1.00 -15.81
CA HIS A 211 20.69 -0.46 -15.88
C HIS A 211 19.27 -1.00 -15.65
N THR A 212 18.97 -2.11 -16.34
CA THR A 212 17.69 -2.81 -16.15
C THR A 212 17.87 -4.32 -16.29
N VAL A 213 16.85 -5.07 -15.88
CA VAL A 213 16.77 -6.51 -16.07
C VAL A 213 16.30 -6.81 -17.49
N THR A 214 17.11 -7.51 -18.26
CA THR A 214 16.81 -7.87 -19.66
C THR A 214 16.15 -9.23 -19.79
N ASP A 215 16.37 -10.13 -18.82
CA ASP A 215 15.80 -11.48 -18.83
C ASP A 215 15.79 -12.07 -17.41
N ILE A 216 14.85 -12.98 -17.13
CA ILE A 216 14.81 -13.77 -15.91
C ILE A 216 14.90 -15.25 -16.30
N LEU A 217 15.94 -15.91 -15.84
CA LEU A 217 16.21 -17.31 -16.13
C LEU A 217 15.99 -18.16 -14.87
N GLY A 218 15.47 -19.37 -15.04
CA GLY A 218 15.30 -20.34 -13.96
C GLY A 218 13.99 -21.10 -14.04
N LYS A 219 14.03 -22.37 -13.67
CA LYS A 219 12.83 -23.25 -13.75
C LYS A 219 12.01 -23.24 -12.45
N VAL A 220 12.65 -23.09 -11.31
CA VAL A 220 12.01 -23.19 -9.99
C VAL A 220 12.28 -21.92 -9.18
N ARG A 221 13.54 -21.54 -9.04
CA ARG A 221 14.04 -20.35 -8.36
C ARG A 221 15.26 -19.79 -9.06
#